data_a29c166621859a62e017b6490c3a8a60
#
_entry.id   a29c166621859a62e017b6490c3a8a60
#
_cell.length_a   1.000
_cell.length_b   1.000
_cell.length_c   1.000
_cell.angle_alpha   90.00
_cell.angle_beta   90.00
_cell.angle_gamma   90.00
#
_symmetry.space_group_name_H-M   'P 1'
#
loop_
_entity.id
_entity.type
_entity.pdbx_description
1 polymer ?
#
loop_
_entity_poly.entity_id
_entity_poly.type
_entity_poly.pdbx_seq_one_letter_code
_entity_poly.pdbx_strand_id
1 'polypeptide(L)'
;MFSASTGGYTESSENVWNAAVPYLRAVPEPGEYGDNSWTKTLTLDELTALLQAKGENIGTAKDIVITKLSTGGRVQELQIVGTSGTKTLTKEAIRTYFSSACGTLPSKMFTINGKGGTVTGGTSTSAKGGLLSAAARQGIVAKTEGALSYLNGKKLSVDVDAAQPAQNTDNGAYAVYNVSISTVANGKFVFSGSGSGHGVGLSQKGAQGMAQMGYDYKEILCHYYTGITIEG
;
A
#
# COMPACT_ATOMS: atom_id res chain seq x y z
N MET A 1 -8.43 11.59 -13.73
CA MET A 1 -7.77 10.30 -13.37
C MET A 1 -8.56 9.63 -12.28
N PHE A 2 -8.82 8.32 -12.37
CA PHE A 2 -9.62 7.59 -11.38
C PHE A 2 -9.20 6.13 -11.28
N SER A 3 -9.54 5.49 -10.16
CA SER A 3 -9.40 4.06 -9.89
C SER A 3 -10.76 3.46 -9.55
N ALA A 4 -10.92 2.14 -9.71
CA ALA A 4 -12.16 1.48 -9.29
C ALA A 4 -12.36 1.55 -7.77
N SER A 5 -11.29 1.21 -7.03
CA SER A 5 -11.26 1.27 -5.56
C SER A 5 -9.81 1.49 -5.11
N THR A 6 -9.60 2.32 -4.10
CA THR A 6 -8.25 2.58 -3.58
C THR A 6 -7.88 1.68 -2.40
N GLY A 7 -8.85 1.03 -1.79
CA GLY A 7 -8.62 0.17 -0.63
C GLY A 7 -8.44 0.93 0.68
N GLY A 8 -8.97 2.15 0.77
CA GLY A 8 -8.99 2.97 1.99
C GLY A 8 -8.08 4.20 1.96
N TYR A 9 -7.19 4.32 0.95
CA TYR A 9 -6.33 5.49 0.80
C TYR A 9 -5.93 5.66 -0.67
N THR A 10 -5.99 6.87 -1.21
CA THR A 10 -5.48 7.15 -2.54
C THR A 10 -3.95 7.20 -2.56
N GLU A 11 -3.34 7.36 -3.72
CA GLU A 11 -1.89 7.44 -3.85
C GLU A 11 -1.47 8.71 -4.59
N SER A 12 -0.33 9.25 -4.22
CA SER A 12 0.27 10.39 -4.93
C SER A 12 0.81 9.96 -6.30
N SER A 13 0.65 10.82 -7.29
CA SER A 13 0.97 10.50 -8.69
C SER A 13 2.42 10.06 -8.91
N GLU A 14 3.39 10.66 -8.23
CA GLU A 14 4.81 10.34 -8.33
C GLU A 14 5.17 8.94 -7.83
N ASN A 15 4.37 8.37 -6.93
CA ASN A 15 4.56 7.02 -6.42
C ASN A 15 4.07 5.93 -7.40
N VAL A 16 3.36 6.34 -8.44
CA VAL A 16 2.85 5.45 -9.50
C VAL A 16 3.52 5.78 -10.83
N TRP A 17 3.58 7.06 -11.16
CA TRP A 17 4.25 7.59 -12.36
C TRP A 17 5.49 8.40 -11.98
N ASN A 18 6.24 8.89 -12.96
CA ASN A 18 7.47 9.63 -12.71
C ASN A 18 7.25 11.14 -12.52
N ALA A 19 5.99 11.61 -12.53
CA ALA A 19 5.66 13.01 -12.44
C ALA A 19 4.76 13.30 -11.24
N ALA A 20 5.13 14.30 -10.46
CA ALA A 20 4.29 14.85 -9.41
C ALA A 20 3.25 15.78 -10.04
N VAL A 21 1.98 15.44 -9.90
CA VAL A 21 0.86 16.28 -10.33
C VAL A 21 0.27 16.94 -9.08
N PRO A 22 0.23 18.28 -8.99
CA PRO A 22 -0.08 19.00 -7.75
C PRO A 22 -1.41 18.62 -7.10
N TYR A 23 -2.43 18.36 -7.91
CA TYR A 23 -3.77 18.00 -7.42
C TYR A 23 -4.00 16.48 -7.28
N LEU A 24 -3.04 15.63 -7.66
CA LEU A 24 -3.13 14.16 -7.50
C LEU A 24 -2.31 13.72 -6.29
N ARG A 25 -2.81 14.05 -5.12
CA ARG A 25 -2.18 13.75 -3.82
C ARG A 25 -2.89 12.58 -3.13
N ALA A 26 -2.15 11.91 -2.27
CA ALA A 26 -2.71 10.85 -1.44
C ALA A 26 -3.67 11.42 -0.41
N VAL A 27 -4.90 10.94 -0.37
CA VAL A 27 -5.93 11.31 0.60
C VAL A 27 -6.59 10.06 1.19
N PRO A 28 -7.03 10.11 2.47
CA PRO A 28 -7.76 9.00 3.08
C PRO A 28 -9.14 8.87 2.43
N GLU A 29 -9.64 7.65 2.34
CA GLU A 29 -11.02 7.38 1.94
C GLU A 29 -11.93 7.50 3.15
N PRO A 30 -12.97 8.32 3.14
CA PRO A 30 -13.95 8.39 4.22
C PRO A 30 -14.72 7.07 4.38
N GLY A 31 -14.93 6.36 3.29
CA GLY A 31 -15.54 5.03 3.21
C GLY A 31 -15.74 4.61 1.77
N GLU A 32 -15.40 3.38 1.43
CA GLU A 32 -15.66 2.82 0.11
C GLU A 32 -16.93 1.98 0.10
N TYR A 33 -17.69 2.06 -0.99
CA TYR A 33 -18.89 1.26 -1.18
C TYR A 33 -18.54 -0.21 -1.43
N GLY A 34 -19.14 -1.09 -0.64
CA GLY A 34 -19.03 -2.55 -0.78
C GLY A 34 -17.69 -3.12 -0.27
N ASP A 35 -17.59 -4.44 -0.33
CA ASP A 35 -16.35 -5.15 -0.01
C ASP A 35 -15.41 -5.13 -1.23
N ASN A 36 -14.22 -4.60 -1.02
CA ASN A 36 -13.18 -4.50 -2.04
C ASN A 36 -11.94 -5.34 -1.67
N SER A 37 -12.10 -6.29 -0.75
CA SER A 37 -11.03 -7.19 -0.32
C SER A 37 -10.70 -8.24 -1.38
N TRP A 38 -9.46 -8.70 -1.36
CA TRP A 38 -8.99 -9.77 -2.22
C TRP A 38 -7.88 -10.58 -1.56
N THR A 39 -7.73 -11.84 -1.99
CA THR A 39 -6.65 -12.72 -1.53
C THR A 39 -6.04 -13.46 -2.70
N LYS A 40 -4.71 -13.58 -2.70
CA LYS A 40 -3.93 -14.40 -3.63
C LYS A 40 -2.93 -15.22 -2.83
N THR A 41 -2.66 -16.43 -3.27
CA THR A 41 -1.69 -17.31 -2.59
C THR A 41 -0.61 -17.75 -3.58
N LEU A 42 0.61 -17.83 -3.11
CA LEU A 42 1.79 -18.29 -3.84
C LEU A 42 2.64 -19.13 -2.89
N THR A 43 3.04 -20.30 -3.33
CA THR A 43 3.98 -21.15 -2.59
C THR A 43 5.43 -20.79 -2.91
N LEU A 44 6.37 -21.23 -2.08
CA LEU A 44 7.80 -21.05 -2.32
C LEU A 44 8.25 -21.75 -3.60
N ASP A 45 7.68 -22.93 -3.89
CA ASP A 45 7.97 -23.71 -5.09
C ASP A 45 7.46 -23.00 -6.35
N GLU A 46 6.22 -22.51 -6.32
CA GLU A 46 5.66 -21.72 -7.41
C GLU A 46 6.46 -20.41 -7.66
N LEU A 47 6.92 -19.76 -6.59
CA LEU A 47 7.79 -18.58 -6.72
C LEU A 47 9.14 -18.95 -7.33
N THR A 48 9.72 -20.08 -6.93
CA THR A 48 10.98 -20.58 -7.52
C THR A 48 10.80 -20.90 -9.01
N ALA A 49 9.74 -21.59 -9.37
CA ALA A 49 9.42 -21.89 -10.77
C ALA A 49 9.19 -20.60 -11.59
N LEU A 50 8.52 -19.61 -11.01
CA LEU A 50 8.33 -18.29 -11.64
C LEU A 50 9.66 -17.58 -11.91
N LEU A 51 10.58 -17.57 -10.93
CA LEU A 51 11.91 -16.98 -11.10
C LEU A 51 12.68 -17.65 -12.25
N GLN A 52 12.67 -18.98 -12.31
CA GLN A 52 13.30 -19.74 -13.37
C GLN A 52 12.68 -19.45 -14.75
N ALA A 53 11.35 -19.43 -14.82
CA ALA A 53 10.63 -19.13 -16.06
C ALA A 53 10.91 -17.70 -16.57
N LYS A 54 11.22 -16.76 -15.68
CA LYS A 54 11.60 -15.38 -16.04
C LYS A 54 13.11 -15.18 -16.26
N GLY A 55 13.92 -16.23 -16.12
CA GLY A 55 15.37 -16.15 -16.27
C GLY A 55 16.09 -15.37 -15.16
N GLU A 56 15.50 -15.28 -13.98
CA GLU A 56 16.10 -14.55 -12.86
C GLU A 56 17.19 -15.42 -12.19
N ASN A 57 18.42 -14.92 -12.20
CA ASN A 57 19.60 -15.64 -11.68
C ASN A 57 19.83 -15.39 -10.19
N ILE A 58 18.79 -15.53 -9.36
CA ILE A 58 18.88 -15.33 -7.91
C ILE A 58 18.78 -16.64 -7.11
N GLY A 59 18.77 -17.77 -7.81
CA GLY A 59 18.68 -19.10 -7.20
C GLY A 59 17.25 -19.46 -6.76
N THR A 60 17.15 -20.35 -5.76
CA THR A 60 15.87 -20.77 -5.18
C THR A 60 15.29 -19.67 -4.32
N ALA A 61 13.98 -19.44 -4.40
CA ALA A 61 13.29 -18.45 -3.57
C ALA A 61 13.40 -18.79 -2.08
N LYS A 62 13.56 -17.77 -1.25
CA LYS A 62 13.59 -17.86 0.22
C LYS A 62 12.50 -17.03 0.87
N ASP A 63 12.32 -15.79 0.41
CA ASP A 63 11.38 -14.85 1.03
C ASP A 63 10.93 -13.78 0.03
N ILE A 64 9.85 -13.10 0.40
CA ILE A 64 9.45 -11.81 -0.17
C ILE A 64 9.54 -10.78 0.94
N VAL A 65 10.32 -9.73 0.75
CA VAL A 65 10.53 -8.68 1.75
C VAL A 65 9.91 -7.38 1.23
N ILE A 66 8.99 -6.79 1.98
CA ILE A 66 8.48 -5.45 1.70
C ILE A 66 9.51 -4.46 2.24
N THR A 67 10.04 -3.59 1.39
CA THR A 67 11.13 -2.67 1.72
C THR A 67 10.71 -1.21 1.70
N LYS A 68 9.60 -0.86 1.02
CA LYS A 68 9.05 0.50 1.04
C LYS A 68 7.54 0.50 1.04
N LEU A 69 6.98 1.38 1.85
CA LEU A 69 5.55 1.69 1.91
C LEU A 69 5.33 3.19 1.70
N SER A 70 4.22 3.55 1.06
CA SER A 70 3.75 4.95 1.03
C SER A 70 3.04 5.32 2.33
N THR A 71 2.77 6.60 2.53
CA THR A 71 1.99 7.12 3.66
C THR A 71 0.62 6.43 3.79
N GLY A 72 -0.02 6.10 2.67
CA GLY A 72 -1.27 5.35 2.65
C GLY A 72 -1.13 3.85 2.87
N GLY A 73 0.10 3.33 3.09
CA GLY A 73 0.35 1.90 3.32
C GLY A 73 0.46 1.06 2.06
N ARG A 74 0.52 1.67 0.88
CA ARG A 74 0.74 0.93 -0.36
C ARG A 74 2.19 0.49 -0.50
N VAL A 75 2.39 -0.75 -0.93
CA VAL A 75 3.72 -1.29 -1.22
C VAL A 75 4.33 -0.52 -2.40
N GLN A 76 5.47 0.12 -2.17
CA GLN A 76 6.23 0.87 -3.18
C GLN A 76 7.43 0.11 -3.69
N GLU A 77 7.98 -0.75 -2.85
CA GLU A 77 9.07 -1.63 -3.22
C GLU A 77 8.96 -2.94 -2.45
N LEU A 78 9.19 -4.04 -3.13
CA LEU A 78 9.42 -5.33 -2.51
C LEU A 78 10.59 -6.06 -3.16
N GLN A 79 11.20 -6.94 -2.40
CA GLN A 79 12.33 -7.75 -2.83
C GLN A 79 11.99 -9.22 -2.74
N ILE A 80 12.28 -9.96 -3.80
CA ILE A 80 12.26 -11.42 -3.78
C ILE A 80 13.68 -11.86 -3.46
N VAL A 81 13.85 -12.50 -2.31
CA VAL A 81 15.15 -12.97 -1.83
C VAL A 81 15.33 -14.42 -2.27
N GLY A 82 16.39 -14.69 -2.97
CA GLY A 82 16.81 -16.04 -3.37
C GLY A 82 18.08 -16.50 -2.66
N THR A 83 18.54 -17.70 -2.98
CA THR A 83 19.77 -18.29 -2.40
C THR A 83 21.04 -17.62 -2.91
N SER A 84 20.99 -16.98 -4.08
CA SER A 84 22.17 -16.43 -4.77
C SER A 84 22.03 -14.95 -5.10
N GLY A 85 20.93 -14.30 -4.68
CA GLY A 85 20.70 -12.89 -4.95
C GLY A 85 19.29 -12.43 -4.59
N THR A 86 18.98 -11.21 -5.02
CA THR A 86 17.71 -10.54 -4.72
C THR A 86 17.17 -9.85 -5.97
N LYS A 87 15.88 -9.99 -6.23
CA LYS A 87 15.14 -9.26 -7.27
C LYS A 87 14.28 -8.18 -6.64
N THR A 88 14.52 -6.93 -7.00
CA THR A 88 13.70 -5.81 -6.56
C THR A 88 12.58 -5.52 -7.55
N LEU A 89 11.36 -5.35 -7.06
CA LEU A 89 10.17 -4.94 -7.81
C LEU A 89 9.69 -3.59 -7.29
N THR A 90 9.37 -2.72 -8.23
CA THR A 90 8.85 -1.37 -7.96
C THR A 90 7.66 -1.06 -8.85
N LYS A 91 6.88 -0.05 -8.49
CA LYS A 91 5.78 0.49 -9.29
C LYS A 91 4.78 -0.60 -9.74
N GLU A 92 4.48 -0.66 -11.04
CA GLU A 92 3.51 -1.61 -11.58
C GLU A 92 4.04 -3.05 -11.61
N ALA A 93 5.35 -3.25 -11.64
CA ALA A 93 5.95 -4.57 -11.56
C ALA A 93 5.54 -5.33 -10.29
N ILE A 94 5.27 -4.62 -9.18
CA ILE A 94 4.77 -5.23 -7.94
C ILE A 94 3.46 -5.99 -8.17
N ARG A 95 2.57 -5.48 -9.02
CA ARG A 95 1.28 -6.10 -9.32
C ARG A 95 1.37 -7.20 -10.37
N THR A 96 2.16 -6.98 -11.40
CA THR A 96 2.16 -7.81 -12.61
C THR A 96 3.17 -8.95 -12.59
N TYR A 97 4.19 -8.86 -11.75
CA TYR A 97 5.27 -9.85 -11.72
C TYR A 97 4.78 -11.28 -11.47
N PHE A 98 3.82 -11.43 -10.57
CA PHE A 98 3.29 -12.73 -10.15
C PHE A 98 2.15 -13.26 -11.03
N SER A 99 1.84 -12.57 -12.15
CA SER A 99 0.63 -12.82 -12.93
C SER A 99 0.52 -14.25 -13.48
N SER A 100 1.60 -14.89 -13.86
CA SER A 100 1.60 -16.27 -14.35
C SER A 100 1.51 -17.33 -13.25
N ALA A 101 1.77 -16.97 -11.99
CA ALA A 101 1.73 -17.92 -10.87
C ALA A 101 0.42 -17.81 -10.06
N CYS A 102 0.01 -16.61 -9.67
CA CYS A 102 -1.21 -16.43 -8.88
C CYS A 102 -2.17 -15.37 -9.44
N GLY A 103 -1.93 -14.90 -10.66
CA GLY A 103 -2.67 -13.81 -11.28
C GLY A 103 -2.16 -12.44 -10.86
N THR A 104 -2.50 -11.42 -11.65
CA THR A 104 -2.16 -10.02 -11.34
C THR A 104 -2.77 -9.61 -9.99
N LEU A 105 -1.97 -8.95 -9.14
CA LEU A 105 -2.47 -8.41 -7.88
C LEU A 105 -3.39 -7.20 -8.19
N PRO A 106 -4.62 -7.16 -7.64
CA PRO A 106 -5.58 -6.11 -7.97
C PRO A 106 -5.11 -4.70 -7.60
N SER A 107 -4.36 -4.55 -6.53
CA SER A 107 -3.81 -3.27 -6.06
C SER A 107 -2.43 -3.46 -5.43
N LYS A 108 -1.79 -2.34 -5.04
CA LYS A 108 -0.58 -2.36 -4.18
C LYS A 108 -0.92 -2.20 -2.69
N MET A 109 -2.21 -2.15 -2.34
CA MET A 109 -2.68 -2.08 -0.96
C MET A 109 -2.87 -3.50 -0.43
N PHE A 110 -1.80 -4.09 0.11
CA PHE A 110 -1.83 -5.46 0.59
C PHE A 110 -0.79 -5.73 1.69
N THR A 111 -1.04 -6.81 2.43
CA THR A 111 -0.10 -7.46 3.33
C THR A 111 0.28 -8.83 2.77
N ILE A 112 1.38 -9.40 3.24
CA ILE A 112 1.76 -10.78 2.93
C ILE A 112 1.86 -11.52 4.26
N ASN A 113 1.08 -12.61 4.41
CA ASN A 113 0.96 -13.38 5.66
C ASN A 113 0.65 -12.49 6.88
N GLY A 114 -0.21 -11.49 6.68
CA GLY A 114 -0.57 -10.51 7.71
C GLY A 114 0.52 -9.51 8.09
N LYS A 115 1.65 -9.51 7.36
CA LYS A 115 2.77 -8.60 7.56
C LYS A 115 2.82 -7.57 6.42
N GLY A 116 3.20 -6.36 6.74
CA GLY A 116 3.09 -5.22 5.84
C GLY A 116 1.81 -4.43 6.13
N GLY A 117 1.61 -3.32 5.50
CA GLY A 117 0.42 -2.48 5.68
C GLY A 117 0.75 -1.07 6.16
N THR A 118 -0.25 -0.36 6.65
CA THR A 118 -0.25 1.08 6.86
C THR A 118 0.85 1.55 7.81
N VAL A 119 1.78 2.35 7.30
CA VAL A 119 2.67 3.17 8.13
C VAL A 119 1.98 4.52 8.30
N THR A 120 1.37 4.75 9.45
CA THR A 120 0.85 6.06 9.84
C THR A 120 1.97 6.85 10.50
N GLY A 121 2.78 7.53 9.71
CA GLY A 121 3.68 8.56 10.21
C GLY A 121 3.04 9.92 9.99
N GLY A 122 2.48 10.51 11.03
CA GLY A 122 1.93 11.85 10.98
C GLY A 122 1.35 12.22 12.33
N THR A 123 1.91 13.23 12.98
CA THR A 123 1.26 13.94 14.07
C THR A 123 -0.02 14.57 13.55
N SER A 124 -1.13 13.84 13.62
CA SER A 124 -2.45 14.41 13.43
C SER A 124 -2.98 14.88 14.74
N THR A 125 -2.80 16.17 15.02
CA THR A 125 -3.66 16.88 15.95
C THR A 125 -5.03 17.04 15.31
N SER A 126 -6.02 16.40 15.91
CA SER A 126 -7.46 16.67 15.69
C SER A 126 -8.03 16.37 14.30
N ALA A 127 -8.55 15.17 14.13
CA ALA A 127 -9.76 14.97 13.34
C ALA A 127 -10.65 13.95 14.04
N LYS A 128 -11.86 14.36 14.34
CA LYS A 128 -12.88 13.56 15.01
C LYS A 128 -13.20 12.29 14.22
N GLY A 129 -13.02 11.14 14.84
CA GLY A 129 -13.93 10.01 14.73
C GLY A 129 -13.79 8.99 13.61
N GLY A 130 -12.89 9.12 12.61
CA GLY A 130 -12.93 8.20 11.45
C GLY A 130 -11.68 7.34 11.22
N LEU A 131 -10.51 7.81 11.57
CA LEU A 131 -9.21 7.19 11.19
C LEU A 131 -8.81 5.95 12.02
N LEU A 132 -9.36 5.78 13.20
CA LEU A 132 -9.06 4.62 14.06
C LEU A 132 -9.69 3.32 13.57
N SER A 133 -10.74 3.37 12.75
CA SER A 133 -11.47 2.16 12.34
C SER A 133 -10.77 1.37 11.24
N ALA A 134 -10.06 2.00 10.31
CA ALA A 134 -9.34 1.31 9.24
C ALA A 134 -7.99 0.76 9.72
N ALA A 135 -7.24 1.53 10.51
CA ALA A 135 -5.97 1.09 11.09
C ALA A 135 -6.17 0.01 12.16
N ALA A 136 -7.23 0.09 12.96
CA ALA A 136 -7.57 -0.92 13.96
C ALA A 136 -8.01 -2.26 13.35
N ARG A 137 -8.60 -2.26 12.15
CA ARG A 137 -8.98 -3.49 11.44
C ARG A 137 -7.78 -4.23 10.83
N GLN A 138 -6.66 -3.57 10.60
CA GLN A 138 -5.44 -4.17 10.08
C GLN A 138 -4.35 -4.40 11.14
N GLY A 139 -4.56 -4.01 12.38
CA GLY A 139 -3.73 -4.40 13.52
C GLY A 139 -2.29 -3.84 13.56
N ILE A 140 -2.01 -2.77 12.82
CA ILE A 140 -0.68 -2.14 12.82
C ILE A 140 -0.81 -0.66 13.18
N VAL A 141 -0.36 -0.29 14.37
CA VAL A 141 -0.16 1.10 14.79
C VAL A 141 1.33 1.33 14.98
N ALA A 142 1.95 2.11 14.12
CA ALA A 142 3.31 2.60 14.34
C ALA A 142 3.26 3.92 15.12
N LYS A 143 3.88 3.94 16.28
CA LYS A 143 4.07 5.16 17.09
C LYS A 143 5.50 5.64 16.89
N THR A 144 5.70 6.87 16.50
CA THR A 144 7.01 7.53 16.43
C THR A 144 7.57 7.72 17.83
N GLU A 145 8.83 7.44 17.99
CA GLU A 145 9.68 7.31 19.20
C GLU A 145 9.66 5.91 19.81
N GLY A 146 10.56 5.04 19.33
CA GLY A 146 10.81 3.73 19.93
C GLY A 146 9.63 2.76 19.86
N ALA A 147 8.85 2.82 18.81
CA ALA A 147 7.59 2.13 18.70
C ALA A 147 7.74 0.63 18.52
N LEU A 148 7.24 -0.07 19.49
CA LEU A 148 6.94 -1.49 19.46
C LEU A 148 5.59 -1.69 18.77
N SER A 149 5.59 -2.29 17.60
CA SER A 149 4.36 -2.76 16.97
C SER A 149 3.97 -4.11 17.54
N TYR A 150 2.73 -4.24 17.97
CA TYR A 150 2.16 -5.54 18.38
C TYR A 150 1.11 -5.95 17.35
N LEU A 151 1.25 -7.15 16.81
CA LEU A 151 0.22 -7.80 16.01
C LEU A 151 -0.25 -9.03 16.79
N ASN A 152 -1.52 -9.11 17.15
CA ASN A 152 -2.11 -10.23 17.90
C ASN A 152 -1.29 -10.64 19.14
N GLY A 153 -0.82 -9.67 19.92
CA GLY A 153 -0.08 -9.92 21.16
C GLY A 153 1.38 -10.41 20.99
N LYS A 154 1.88 -10.52 19.76
CA LYS A 154 3.27 -10.84 19.48
C LYS A 154 4.06 -9.60 19.09
N LYS A 155 5.26 -9.44 19.69
CA LYS A 155 6.20 -8.36 19.39
C LYS A 155 6.70 -8.53 17.94
N LEU A 156 6.36 -7.57 17.08
CA LEU A 156 6.95 -7.47 15.76
C LEU A 156 8.15 -6.53 15.85
N SER A 157 9.35 -7.04 15.65
CA SER A 157 10.53 -6.19 15.45
C SER A 157 10.43 -5.63 14.03
N VAL A 158 9.93 -4.42 13.92
CA VAL A 158 10.13 -3.61 12.72
C VAL A 158 11.41 -2.83 12.99
N ASP A 159 12.52 -3.24 12.39
CA ASP A 159 13.69 -2.39 12.29
C ASP A 159 13.33 -1.22 11.36
N VAL A 160 12.76 -0.21 11.95
CA VAL A 160 12.64 1.11 11.32
C VAL A 160 13.99 1.75 11.53
N ASP A 161 14.95 1.44 10.69
CA ASP A 161 16.11 2.31 10.54
C ASP A 161 15.58 3.72 10.32
N ALA A 162 16.00 4.63 11.21
CA ALA A 162 15.51 5.99 11.36
C ALA A 162 14.94 6.52 10.04
N ALA A 163 13.62 6.52 9.93
CA ALA A 163 12.90 6.81 8.71
C ALA A 163 13.32 8.19 8.21
N GLN A 164 14.32 8.21 7.33
CA GLN A 164 14.61 9.41 6.54
C GLN A 164 13.48 9.49 5.53
N PRO A 165 12.61 10.49 5.59
CA PRO A 165 11.67 10.73 4.52
C PRO A 165 12.49 10.85 3.24
N ALA A 166 12.15 10.09 2.22
CA ALA A 166 12.70 10.28 0.90
C ALA A 166 12.42 11.74 0.55
N GLN A 167 13.49 12.54 0.40
CA GLN A 167 13.41 13.98 0.28
C GLN A 167 12.51 14.38 -0.87
N ASN A 168 11.32 14.84 -0.53
CA ASN A 168 10.56 15.81 -1.29
C ASN A 168 9.60 16.51 -0.32
N THR A 169 10.12 17.48 0.42
CA THR A 169 9.45 18.18 1.51
C THR A 169 8.90 19.53 1.07
N ASP A 170 8.32 19.62 -0.12
CA ASP A 170 7.50 20.76 -0.46
C ASP A 170 6.03 20.38 -0.33
N ASN A 171 5.42 20.86 0.76
CA ASN A 171 4.01 20.77 1.13
C ASN A 171 3.50 19.44 1.68
N GLY A 172 3.91 19.07 2.90
CA GLY A 172 3.08 18.28 3.81
C GLY A 172 2.91 16.80 3.46
N ALA A 173 3.76 15.96 4.01
CA ALA A 173 3.41 14.63 4.48
C ALA A 173 3.08 13.50 3.48
N TYR A 174 3.69 13.43 2.30
CA TYR A 174 3.56 12.26 1.41
C TYR A 174 4.85 11.47 1.33
N ALA A 175 5.25 10.87 2.44
CA ALA A 175 6.51 10.15 2.52
C ALA A 175 6.37 8.69 2.04
N VAL A 176 7.43 8.18 1.44
CA VAL A 176 7.66 6.75 1.29
C VAL A 176 8.61 6.32 2.40
N TYR A 177 8.22 5.31 3.16
CA TYR A 177 8.99 4.80 4.29
C TYR A 177 9.83 3.60 3.87
N ASN A 178 11.11 3.59 4.25
CA ASN A 178 11.93 2.39 4.15
C ASN A 178 11.54 1.46 5.30
N VAL A 179 11.30 0.20 4.98
CA VAL A 179 10.93 -0.84 5.94
C VAL A 179 11.63 -2.14 5.54
N SER A 180 11.76 -3.07 6.45
CA SER A 180 12.22 -4.42 6.13
C SER A 180 11.30 -5.42 6.82
N ILE A 181 10.39 -6.01 6.06
CA ILE A 181 9.35 -6.90 6.57
C ILE A 181 9.49 -8.25 5.86
N SER A 182 10.15 -9.20 6.50
CA SER A 182 10.18 -10.59 6.05
C SER A 182 8.78 -11.20 6.13
N THR A 183 8.33 -11.84 5.06
CA THR A 183 6.93 -12.29 4.95
C THR A 183 6.76 -13.80 4.90
N VAL A 184 7.83 -14.58 4.77
CA VAL A 184 7.73 -16.04 4.68
C VAL A 184 7.04 -16.65 5.90
N ALA A 185 6.08 -17.52 5.67
CA ALA A 185 5.42 -18.32 6.70
C ALA A 185 5.01 -19.67 6.11
N ASN A 186 5.53 -20.75 6.69
CA ASN A 186 5.20 -22.14 6.31
C ASN A 186 5.31 -22.41 4.79
N GLY A 187 6.30 -21.82 4.11
CA GLY A 187 6.53 -22.02 2.68
C GLY A 187 5.44 -21.42 1.77
N LYS A 188 4.61 -20.51 2.29
CA LYS A 188 3.54 -19.85 1.54
C LYS A 188 3.55 -18.34 1.75
N PHE A 189 3.11 -17.65 0.72
CA PHE A 189 2.83 -16.21 0.73
C PHE A 189 1.34 -16.01 0.46
N VAL A 190 0.62 -15.52 1.45
CA VAL A 190 -0.79 -15.14 1.31
C VAL A 190 -0.85 -13.62 1.20
N PHE A 191 -1.08 -13.14 0.00
CA PHE A 191 -1.32 -11.73 -0.28
C PHE A 191 -2.78 -11.43 0.07
N SER A 192 -3.00 -10.59 1.05
CA SER A 192 -4.34 -10.14 1.46
C SER A 192 -4.40 -8.62 1.30
N GLY A 193 -5.27 -8.16 0.46
CA GLY A 193 -5.33 -6.74 0.13
C GLY A 193 -6.75 -6.23 -0.09
N SER A 194 -6.83 -4.95 -0.40
CA SER A 194 -8.06 -4.25 -0.75
C SER A 194 -7.86 -3.31 -1.93
N GLY A 195 -8.96 -2.95 -2.58
CA GLY A 195 -8.95 -2.05 -3.71
C GLY A 195 -8.55 -2.70 -5.04
N SER A 196 -8.75 -1.93 -6.11
CA SER A 196 -8.44 -2.34 -7.48
C SER A 196 -8.00 -1.12 -8.31
N GLY A 197 -6.83 -1.25 -8.94
CA GLY A 197 -6.21 -0.21 -9.75
C GLY A 197 -4.97 0.42 -9.11
N HIS A 198 -4.51 1.52 -9.72
CA HIS A 198 -3.29 2.23 -9.30
C HIS A 198 -3.47 3.08 -8.04
N GLY A 199 -4.72 3.43 -7.69
CA GLY A 199 -5.06 4.19 -6.50
C GLY A 199 -4.93 5.71 -6.61
N VAL A 200 -4.54 6.27 -7.75
CA VAL A 200 -4.34 7.73 -7.92
C VAL A 200 -5.64 8.41 -8.36
N GLY A 201 -5.94 9.56 -7.76
CA GLY A 201 -7.10 10.37 -8.04
C GLY A 201 -8.40 9.79 -7.46
N LEU A 202 -9.53 10.06 -8.09
CA LEU A 202 -10.85 9.66 -7.60
C LEU A 202 -11.01 8.14 -7.51
N SER A 203 -11.47 7.64 -6.37
CA SER A 203 -12.00 6.28 -6.20
C SER A 203 -13.46 6.23 -6.61
N GLN A 204 -13.83 5.36 -7.55
CA GLN A 204 -15.24 5.19 -7.93
C GLN A 204 -16.06 4.67 -6.74
N LYS A 205 -15.53 3.68 -6.02
CA LYS A 205 -16.18 3.13 -4.82
C LYS A 205 -16.18 4.11 -3.65
N GLY A 206 -15.11 4.88 -3.50
CA GLY A 206 -15.03 5.93 -2.49
C GLY A 206 -15.98 7.08 -2.78
N ALA A 207 -16.08 7.56 -4.02
CA ALA A 207 -17.04 8.58 -4.44
C ALA A 207 -18.49 8.11 -4.20
N GLN A 208 -18.78 6.84 -4.48
CA GLN A 208 -20.08 6.24 -4.20
C GLN A 208 -20.37 6.19 -2.69
N GLY A 209 -19.39 5.82 -1.87
CA GLY A 209 -19.51 5.84 -0.42
C GLY A 209 -19.72 7.25 0.15
N MET A 210 -18.97 8.23 -0.35
CA MET A 210 -19.14 9.64 0.03
C MET A 210 -20.55 10.15 -0.34
N ALA A 211 -21.04 9.84 -1.54
CA ALA A 211 -22.40 10.22 -1.96
C ALA A 211 -23.49 9.61 -1.04
N GLN A 212 -23.31 8.37 -0.59
CA GLN A 212 -24.21 7.75 0.39
C GLN A 212 -24.15 8.40 1.77
N MET A 213 -23.02 9.02 2.13
CA MET A 213 -22.87 9.81 3.34
C MET A 213 -23.41 11.25 3.21
N GLY A 214 -23.94 11.61 2.03
CA GLY A 214 -24.57 12.90 1.77
C GLY A 214 -23.63 13.98 1.20
N TYR A 215 -22.40 13.63 0.81
CA TYR A 215 -21.51 14.57 0.13
C TYR A 215 -22.02 14.86 -1.29
N ASP A 216 -21.96 16.11 -1.69
CA ASP A 216 -22.28 16.50 -3.06
C ASP A 216 -21.10 16.25 -4.01
N TYR A 217 -21.32 16.41 -5.32
CA TYR A 217 -20.28 16.14 -6.31
C TYR A 217 -19.09 17.11 -6.21
N LYS A 218 -19.28 18.36 -5.76
CA LYS A 218 -18.21 19.36 -5.59
C LYS A 218 -17.33 18.96 -4.41
N GLU A 219 -17.92 18.57 -3.30
CA GLU A 219 -17.22 18.09 -2.12
C GLU A 219 -16.40 16.84 -2.45
N ILE A 220 -16.98 15.88 -3.17
CA ILE A 220 -16.32 14.66 -3.61
C ILE A 220 -15.12 14.99 -4.50
N LEU A 221 -15.28 15.82 -5.51
CA LEU A 221 -14.18 16.20 -6.41
C LEU A 221 -13.07 16.97 -5.68
N CYS A 222 -13.41 17.90 -4.81
CA CYS A 222 -12.43 18.65 -4.01
C CYS A 222 -11.69 17.76 -2.98
N HIS A 223 -12.32 16.68 -2.52
CA HIS A 223 -11.66 15.69 -1.66
C HIS A 223 -10.55 14.95 -2.40
N TYR A 224 -10.82 14.45 -3.61
CA TYR A 224 -9.86 13.64 -4.36
C TYR A 224 -8.83 14.45 -5.14
N TYR A 225 -9.15 15.68 -5.51
CA TYR A 225 -8.27 16.56 -6.27
C TYR A 225 -7.90 17.77 -5.43
N THR A 226 -6.75 17.66 -4.77
CA THR A 226 -6.29 18.64 -3.78
C THR A 226 -6.06 20.01 -4.40
N GLY A 227 -6.62 21.04 -3.79
CA GLY A 227 -6.37 22.44 -4.18
C GLY A 227 -7.07 22.89 -5.47
N ILE A 228 -8.05 22.14 -5.96
CA ILE A 228 -8.92 22.60 -7.06
C ILE A 228 -10.09 23.46 -6.55
N THR A 229 -10.61 24.29 -7.43
CA THR A 229 -11.90 25.00 -7.29
C THR A 229 -12.83 24.56 -8.41
N ILE A 230 -14.10 24.40 -8.12
CA ILE A 230 -15.11 24.04 -9.11
C ILE A 230 -15.95 25.27 -9.40
N GLU A 231 -15.81 25.79 -10.60
CA GLU A 231 -16.66 26.85 -11.14
C GLU A 231 -17.93 26.22 -11.72
N GLY A 232 -19.07 26.79 -11.39
CA GLY A 232 -20.36 26.30 -11.89
C GLY A 232 -21.43 27.36 -11.88
#